data_38f63dd3d555b88c9ff905cba76c2d5a
#
_entry.id   38f63dd3d555b88c9ff905cba76c2d5a
#
_cell.length_a   1.000
_cell.length_b   1.000
_cell.length_c   1.000
_cell.angle_alpha   90.00
_cell.angle_beta   90.00
_cell.angle_gamma   90.00
#
_symmetry.space_group_name_H-M   'P 1'
#
loop_
_entity.id
_entity.type
_entity.pdbx_description
1 polymer ?
#
loop_
_entity_poly.entity_id
_entity_poly.type
_entity_poly.pdbx_seq_one_letter_code
_entity_poly.pdbx_strand_id
1 'polypeptide(L)'
;VLAPASVGYYIALRVGFAFPLEELNELPKAWVDHYTQNRFMLHDPVIRWIYGNTGSIRWSELDLPDPMRVLEQAQVFGLRYGAAVACFDGNREGQRSFGTFVRADREFTDEEILQFQRYVEKLHRAKAPPTNLTAAEIEALGMVKRGLRLKQVAHELGVTEGAIKQRLKXAKTKLNAQTSAQAAAMASEFGLI
;
A
#
# COMPACT_ATOMS: atom_id res chain seq x y z
N VAL A 1 -10.06 -10.52 13.67
CA VAL A 1 -8.62 -10.31 13.57
C VAL A 1 -8.19 -8.97 14.15
N LEU A 2 -8.90 -7.90 13.85
CA LEU A 2 -8.50 -6.54 14.25
C LEU A 2 -9.02 -6.10 15.63
N ALA A 3 -9.88 -6.89 16.30
CA ALA A 3 -10.45 -6.55 17.59
C ALA A 3 -9.42 -6.21 18.69
N PRO A 4 -8.23 -6.86 18.74
CA PRO A 4 -7.24 -6.47 19.74
C PRO A 4 -6.69 -5.04 19.59
N ALA A 5 -6.77 -4.46 18.40
CA ALA A 5 -6.38 -3.05 18.16
C ALA A 5 -7.52 -2.13 18.59
N SER A 6 -7.79 -2.08 19.90
CA SER A 6 -9.00 -1.49 20.47
C SER A 6 -9.09 0.04 20.35
N VAL A 7 -7.97 0.73 20.11
CA VAL A 7 -7.95 2.17 19.85
C VAL A 7 -8.03 2.45 18.35
N GLY A 8 -7.50 1.55 17.52
CA GLY A 8 -7.59 1.69 16.07
C GLY A 8 -6.40 1.08 15.36
N TYR A 9 -6.39 1.27 14.05
CA TYR A 9 -5.31 0.77 13.19
C TYR A 9 -5.22 1.61 11.92
N TYR A 10 -4.07 1.55 11.28
CA TYR A 10 -3.85 2.06 9.93
C TYR A 10 -3.17 0.95 9.11
N ILE A 11 -3.73 0.65 7.95
CA ILE A 11 -3.15 -0.34 7.04
C ILE A 11 -3.04 0.31 5.65
N ALA A 12 -1.84 0.26 5.07
CA ALA A 12 -1.57 0.71 3.71
C ALA A 12 -1.17 -0.50 2.86
N LEU A 13 -1.86 -0.71 1.76
CA LEU A 13 -1.66 -1.87 0.89
C LEU A 13 -1.02 -1.45 -0.43
N ARG A 14 0.01 -2.20 -0.82
CA ARG A 14 0.67 -2.03 -2.12
C ARG A 14 1.13 -0.59 -2.36
N VAL A 15 1.91 -0.08 -1.41
CA VAL A 15 2.51 1.27 -1.54
C VAL A 15 3.54 1.23 -2.66
N GLY A 16 3.29 2.02 -3.70
CA GLY A 16 4.22 2.19 -4.81
C GLY A 16 5.10 3.43 -4.59
N PHE A 17 5.28 4.21 -5.62
CA PHE A 17 6.14 5.40 -5.54
C PHE A 17 5.58 6.47 -4.59
N ALA A 18 4.28 6.73 -4.62
CA ALA A 18 3.71 7.86 -3.87
C ALA A 18 2.57 7.48 -2.93
N PHE A 19 1.69 6.59 -3.34
CA PHE A 19 0.45 6.32 -2.61
C PHE A 19 0.19 4.81 -2.52
N PRO A 20 -0.53 4.36 -1.47
CA PRO A 20 -0.99 2.99 -1.42
C PRO A 20 -2.13 2.75 -2.43
N LEU A 21 -2.22 1.52 -2.92
CA LEU A 21 -3.35 1.10 -3.75
C LEU A 21 -4.67 1.17 -2.97
N GLU A 22 -4.61 0.89 -1.68
CA GLU A 22 -5.76 0.96 -0.78
C GLU A 22 -5.25 1.26 0.63
N GLU A 23 -6.01 2.06 1.38
CA GLU A 23 -5.71 2.27 2.79
C GLU A 23 -6.96 2.11 3.66
N LEU A 24 -6.74 1.61 4.86
CA LEU A 24 -7.76 1.46 5.89
C LEU A 24 -7.27 2.26 7.10
N ASN A 25 -8.02 3.27 7.51
CA ASN A 25 -7.62 4.13 8.63
C ASN A 25 -8.75 4.23 9.64
N GLU A 26 -8.56 3.56 10.78
CA GLU A 26 -9.49 3.57 11.90
C GLU A 26 -8.82 4.16 13.16
N LEU A 27 -7.75 4.96 12.95
CA LEU A 27 -7.11 5.67 14.05
C LEU A 27 -7.98 6.85 14.51
N PRO A 28 -7.89 7.27 15.79
CA PRO A 28 -8.64 8.44 16.26
C PRO A 28 -8.36 9.68 15.40
N LYS A 29 -9.42 10.33 14.95
CA LYS A 29 -9.29 11.50 14.06
C LYS A 29 -8.39 12.59 14.65
N ALA A 30 -8.50 12.84 15.94
CA ALA A 30 -7.67 13.85 16.61
C ALA A 30 -6.18 13.54 16.48
N TRP A 31 -5.80 12.25 16.56
CA TRP A 31 -4.42 11.83 16.35
C TRP A 31 -4.00 12.01 14.87
N VAL A 32 -4.85 11.58 13.95
CA VAL A 32 -4.55 11.71 12.50
C VAL A 32 -4.33 13.18 12.13
N ASP A 33 -5.20 14.08 12.62
CA ASP A 33 -5.07 15.52 12.37
C ASP A 33 -3.75 16.05 12.96
N HIS A 34 -3.44 15.71 14.21
CA HIS A 34 -2.20 16.13 14.89
C HIS A 34 -0.96 15.61 14.16
N TYR A 35 -0.97 14.33 13.78
CA TYR A 35 0.12 13.67 13.06
C TYR A 35 0.41 14.37 11.73
N THR A 36 -0.65 14.65 10.97
CA THR A 36 -0.56 15.29 9.66
C THR A 36 -0.06 16.74 9.76
N GLN A 37 -0.64 17.52 10.67
CA GLN A 37 -0.27 18.92 10.87
C GLN A 37 1.21 19.08 11.25
N ASN A 38 1.74 18.15 12.03
CA ASN A 38 3.13 18.17 12.47
C ASN A 38 4.10 17.45 11.54
N ARG A 39 3.59 16.88 10.42
CA ARG A 39 4.40 16.17 9.41
C ARG A 39 5.22 15.02 10.05
N PHE A 40 4.64 14.34 11.03
CA PHE A 40 5.34 13.31 11.81
C PHE A 40 5.85 12.16 10.93
N MET A 41 5.20 11.87 9.82
CA MET A 41 5.59 10.79 8.91
C MET A 41 7.07 10.83 8.53
N LEU A 42 7.65 12.02 8.42
CA LEU A 42 9.05 12.21 8.04
C LEU A 42 10.04 11.84 9.16
N HIS A 43 9.55 11.75 10.40
CA HIS A 43 10.40 11.59 11.59
C HIS A 43 9.96 10.40 12.47
N ASP A 44 8.87 9.74 12.12
CA ASP A 44 8.26 8.68 12.90
C ASP A 44 9.14 7.42 12.91
N PRO A 45 9.59 6.94 14.08
CA PRO A 45 10.41 5.73 14.15
C PRO A 45 9.64 4.48 13.70
N VAL A 46 8.31 4.44 13.84
CA VAL A 46 7.48 3.32 13.34
C VAL A 46 7.57 3.25 11.81
N ILE A 47 7.37 4.39 11.15
CA ILE A 47 7.46 4.45 9.67
C ILE A 47 8.88 4.10 9.21
N ARG A 48 9.89 4.61 9.91
CA ARG A 48 11.29 4.30 9.58
C ARG A 48 11.56 2.79 9.68
N TRP A 49 11.08 2.15 10.76
CA TRP A 49 11.20 0.70 10.91
C TRP A 49 10.49 -0.03 9.77
N ILE A 50 9.25 0.37 9.47
CA ILE A 50 8.42 -0.23 8.41
C ILE A 50 9.16 -0.23 7.06
N TYR A 51 9.83 0.88 6.71
CA TYR A 51 10.52 0.98 5.42
C TYR A 51 11.88 0.29 5.39
N GLY A 52 12.45 -0.02 6.56
CA GLY A 52 13.73 -0.72 6.67
C GLY A 52 13.63 -2.22 6.90
N ASN A 53 12.43 -2.73 7.20
CA ASN A 53 12.29 -4.12 7.68
C ASN A 53 11.06 -4.81 7.08
N THR A 54 10.94 -6.10 7.36
CA THR A 54 9.74 -6.92 7.15
C THR A 54 9.47 -7.71 8.42
N GLY A 55 8.24 -8.22 8.55
CA GLY A 55 7.82 -8.93 9.76
C GLY A 55 7.00 -8.02 10.66
N SER A 56 7.22 -8.13 11.97
CA SER A 56 6.43 -7.39 12.95
C SER A 56 7.28 -6.96 14.15
N ILE A 57 6.86 -5.91 14.84
CA ILE A 57 7.56 -5.38 16.03
C ILE A 57 6.55 -4.65 16.93
N ARG A 58 6.76 -4.67 18.24
CA ARG A 58 6.06 -3.77 19.17
C ARG A 58 6.75 -2.40 19.14
N TRP A 59 5.95 -1.34 19.35
CA TRP A 59 6.52 0.00 19.47
C TRP A 59 7.53 0.09 20.61
N SER A 60 7.30 -0.63 21.72
CA SER A 60 8.19 -0.66 22.85
C SER A 60 9.55 -1.30 22.58
N GLU A 61 9.66 -2.07 21.49
CA GLU A 61 10.89 -2.75 21.08
C GLU A 61 11.68 -1.96 20.04
N LEU A 62 11.17 -0.81 19.60
CA LEU A 62 11.83 0.01 18.59
C LEU A 62 13.11 0.63 19.17
N ASP A 63 14.25 0.36 18.54
CA ASP A 63 15.54 0.96 18.88
C ASP A 63 15.93 1.95 17.77
N LEU A 64 15.11 2.99 17.62
CA LEU A 64 15.30 4.04 16.61
C LEU A 64 15.07 5.41 17.24
N PRO A 65 15.81 6.43 16.79
CA PRO A 65 15.60 7.79 17.29
C PRO A 65 14.19 8.30 17.02
N ASP A 66 13.62 8.99 17.98
CA ASP A 66 12.33 9.66 17.87
C ASP A 66 12.51 11.17 18.21
N PRO A 67 13.13 11.93 17.31
CA PRO A 67 13.48 13.31 17.59
C PRO A 67 12.27 14.23 17.79
N MET A 68 11.11 13.86 17.28
CA MET A 68 9.87 14.62 17.43
C MET A 68 9.02 14.11 18.59
N ARG A 69 9.49 13.08 19.30
CA ARG A 69 8.76 12.43 20.40
C ARG A 69 7.36 11.98 19.95
N VAL A 70 7.29 11.38 18.75
CA VAL A 70 6.02 10.96 18.12
C VAL A 70 5.30 9.94 19.02
N LEU A 71 6.04 8.95 19.51
CA LEU A 71 5.46 7.88 20.34
C LEU A 71 4.94 8.42 21.68
N GLU A 72 5.67 9.37 22.28
CA GLU A 72 5.21 10.01 23.51
C GLU A 72 3.94 10.85 23.26
N GLN A 73 3.94 11.61 22.17
CA GLN A 73 2.75 12.40 21.80
C GLN A 73 1.55 11.51 21.49
N ALA A 74 1.76 10.34 20.86
CA ALA A 74 0.69 9.37 20.58
C ALA A 74 -0.05 8.96 21.87
N GLN A 75 0.69 8.82 22.99
CA GLN A 75 0.09 8.42 24.27
C GLN A 75 -0.97 9.41 24.75
N VAL A 76 -0.79 10.71 24.46
CA VAL A 76 -1.76 11.76 24.84
C VAL A 76 -3.11 11.52 24.14
N PHE A 77 -3.08 10.91 22.96
CA PHE A 77 -4.29 10.60 22.18
C PHE A 77 -4.82 9.17 22.44
N GLY A 78 -4.28 8.48 23.44
CA GLY A 78 -4.71 7.14 23.83
C GLY A 78 -3.95 6.01 23.10
N LEU A 79 -3.02 6.32 22.22
CA LEU A 79 -2.23 5.32 21.51
C LEU A 79 -1.00 4.95 22.35
N ARG A 80 -1.23 4.13 23.39
CA ARG A 80 -0.17 3.81 24.38
C ARG A 80 0.70 2.64 23.96
N TYR A 81 0.09 1.62 23.41
CA TYR A 81 0.79 0.39 23.02
C TYR A 81 0.53 0.16 21.55
N GLY A 82 1.58 -0.06 20.81
CA GLY A 82 1.46 -0.25 19.37
C GLY A 82 2.26 -1.43 18.85
N ALA A 83 1.83 -1.95 17.72
CA ALA A 83 2.56 -2.94 16.95
C ALA A 83 2.58 -2.52 15.49
N ALA A 84 3.69 -2.77 14.82
CA ALA A 84 3.83 -2.53 13.38
C ALA A 84 4.08 -3.86 12.67
N VAL A 85 3.55 -3.94 11.46
CA VAL A 85 3.74 -5.07 10.54
C VAL A 85 4.16 -4.51 9.21
N ALA A 86 5.12 -5.14 8.54
CA ALA A 86 5.54 -4.77 7.20
C ALA A 86 5.80 -6.02 6.36
N CYS A 87 5.32 -6.01 5.12
CA CYS A 87 5.66 -7.04 4.14
C CYS A 87 6.03 -6.38 2.81
N PHE A 88 6.84 -7.06 2.03
CA PHE A 88 7.44 -6.52 0.82
C PHE A 88 7.63 -7.65 -0.19
N ASP A 89 7.41 -7.37 -1.47
CA ASP A 89 7.51 -8.38 -2.54
C ASP A 89 8.91 -8.97 -2.73
N GLY A 90 9.94 -8.30 -2.26
CA GLY A 90 11.31 -8.81 -2.32
C GLY A 90 11.99 -8.69 -3.67
N ASN A 91 11.37 -8.05 -4.65
CA ASN A 91 11.99 -7.79 -5.95
C ASN A 91 12.32 -6.29 -6.09
N ARG A 92 13.08 -5.94 -7.13
CA ARG A 92 13.59 -4.58 -7.32
C ARG A 92 12.48 -3.52 -7.47
N GLU A 93 11.33 -3.90 -8.01
CA GLU A 93 10.17 -3.04 -8.22
C GLU A 93 9.03 -3.40 -7.26
N GLY A 94 9.36 -4.17 -6.23
CA GLY A 94 8.38 -4.70 -5.29
C GLY A 94 7.63 -3.62 -4.51
N GLN A 95 6.40 -3.93 -4.22
CA GLN A 95 5.54 -3.05 -3.42
C GLN A 95 5.52 -3.49 -1.96
N ARG A 96 5.35 -2.52 -1.10
CA ARG A 96 5.28 -2.73 0.35
C ARG A 96 3.83 -2.58 0.81
N SER A 97 3.41 -3.45 1.74
CA SER A 97 2.21 -3.22 2.53
C SER A 97 2.59 -3.19 4.00
N PHE A 98 1.86 -2.43 4.79
CA PHE A 98 2.16 -2.37 6.22
C PHE A 98 0.91 -2.02 7.00
N GLY A 99 0.98 -2.27 8.31
CA GLY A 99 -0.05 -1.86 9.24
C GLY A 99 0.55 -1.42 10.57
N THR A 100 -0.14 -0.50 11.23
CA THR A 100 0.13 -0.16 12.62
C THR A 100 -1.18 -0.34 13.39
N PHE A 101 -1.10 -0.93 14.57
CA PHE A 101 -2.22 -1.35 15.39
C PHE A 101 -2.01 -0.81 16.80
N VAL A 102 -3.05 -0.23 17.40
CA VAL A 102 -2.88 0.48 18.67
C VAL A 102 -3.96 0.13 19.69
N ARG A 103 -3.55 0.17 20.96
CA ARG A 103 -4.43 -0.01 22.10
C ARG A 103 -3.93 0.81 23.28
N ALA A 104 -4.78 0.97 24.32
CA ALA A 104 -4.48 1.86 25.44
C ALA A 104 -4.16 1.14 26.76
N ASP A 105 -4.47 -0.16 26.85
CA ASP A 105 -4.55 -0.86 28.14
C ASP A 105 -3.36 -1.76 28.45
N ARG A 106 -2.75 -2.40 27.44
CA ARG A 106 -1.62 -3.33 27.65
C ARG A 106 -0.87 -3.56 26.35
N GLU A 107 0.29 -4.19 26.42
CA GLU A 107 1.03 -4.65 25.24
C GLU A 107 0.24 -5.73 24.50
N PHE A 108 0.46 -5.81 23.19
CA PHE A 108 -0.04 -6.92 22.37
C PHE A 108 0.71 -8.21 22.70
N THR A 109 0.01 -9.32 22.71
CA THR A 109 0.63 -10.64 22.85
C THR A 109 1.27 -11.04 21.51
N ASP A 110 2.16 -12.04 21.56
CA ASP A 110 2.80 -12.58 20.34
C ASP A 110 1.76 -13.14 19.37
N GLU A 111 0.71 -13.79 19.91
CA GLU A 111 -0.37 -14.33 19.08
C GLU A 111 -1.15 -13.23 18.37
N GLU A 112 -1.45 -12.12 19.06
CA GLU A 112 -2.15 -10.98 18.47
C GLU A 112 -1.31 -10.36 17.33
N ILE A 113 -0.02 -10.19 17.57
CA ILE A 113 0.90 -9.64 16.57
C ILE A 113 0.99 -10.56 15.35
N LEU A 114 1.09 -11.87 15.58
CA LEU A 114 1.13 -12.86 14.50
C LEU A 114 -0.17 -12.84 13.69
N GLN A 115 -1.33 -12.66 14.34
CA GLN A 115 -2.61 -12.51 13.65
C GLN A 115 -2.60 -11.27 12.74
N PHE A 116 -2.09 -10.14 13.22
CA PHE A 116 -1.97 -8.92 12.42
C PHE A 116 -1.05 -9.15 11.23
N GLN A 117 0.09 -9.78 11.45
CA GLN A 117 1.05 -10.07 10.39
C GLN A 117 0.41 -10.92 9.29
N ARG A 118 -0.22 -12.03 9.66
CA ARG A 118 -0.92 -12.91 8.71
C ARG A 118 -2.02 -12.18 7.95
N TYR A 119 -2.71 -11.27 8.63
CA TYR A 119 -3.80 -10.49 8.03
C TYR A 119 -3.26 -9.53 6.97
N VAL A 120 -2.22 -8.75 7.30
CA VAL A 120 -1.61 -7.81 6.36
C VAL A 120 -1.00 -8.56 5.16
N GLU A 121 -0.31 -9.68 5.41
CA GLU A 121 0.25 -10.52 4.35
C GLU A 121 -0.83 -11.10 3.43
N LYS A 122 -1.96 -11.53 4.00
CA LYS A 122 -3.11 -12.02 3.23
C LYS A 122 -3.66 -10.91 2.31
N LEU A 123 -3.85 -9.71 2.86
CA LEU A 123 -4.32 -8.56 2.07
C LEU A 123 -3.31 -8.18 0.98
N HIS A 124 -2.02 -8.17 1.32
CA HIS A 124 -0.94 -7.90 0.38
C HIS A 124 -0.98 -8.86 -0.82
N ARG A 125 -1.10 -10.15 -0.56
CA ARG A 125 -1.19 -11.17 -1.61
C ARG A 125 -2.48 -11.04 -2.42
N ALA A 126 -3.60 -10.75 -1.77
CA ALA A 126 -4.90 -10.59 -2.45
C ALA A 126 -4.92 -9.41 -3.41
N LYS A 127 -4.08 -8.41 -3.17
CA LYS A 127 -3.96 -7.21 -4.02
C LYS A 127 -2.72 -7.26 -4.92
N ALA A 128 -2.12 -8.42 -5.10
CA ALA A 128 -0.94 -8.58 -5.95
C ALA A 128 -1.26 -8.22 -7.41
N PRO A 129 -0.31 -7.63 -8.14
CA PRO A 129 -0.52 -7.34 -9.55
C PRO A 129 -0.76 -8.64 -10.33
N PRO A 130 -1.58 -8.60 -11.36
CA PRO A 130 -1.79 -9.79 -12.19
C PRO A 130 -0.50 -10.16 -12.93
N THR A 131 -0.19 -11.45 -12.97
CA THR A 131 1.00 -11.98 -13.64
C THR A 131 0.72 -12.43 -15.08
N ASN A 132 -0.53 -12.31 -15.53
CA ASN A 132 -0.98 -12.85 -16.81
C ASN A 132 -1.23 -11.79 -17.89
N LEU A 133 -0.77 -10.56 -17.69
CA LEU A 133 -0.80 -9.54 -18.73
C LEU A 133 0.22 -9.88 -19.81
N THR A 134 -0.23 -9.85 -21.07
CA THR A 134 0.69 -10.09 -22.19
C THR A 134 1.49 -8.83 -22.51
N ALA A 135 2.62 -9.00 -23.19
CA ALA A 135 3.45 -7.88 -23.66
C ALA A 135 2.64 -6.88 -24.49
N ALA A 136 1.75 -7.38 -25.34
CA ALA A 136 0.91 -6.53 -26.19
C ALA A 136 -0.12 -5.71 -25.38
N GLU A 137 -0.63 -6.28 -24.29
CA GLU A 137 -1.55 -5.55 -23.39
C GLU A 137 -0.78 -4.47 -22.60
N ILE A 138 0.40 -4.81 -22.11
CA ILE A 138 1.30 -3.89 -21.38
C ILE A 138 1.66 -2.70 -22.29
N GLU A 139 2.05 -3.01 -23.53
CA GLU A 139 2.40 -1.99 -24.53
C GLU A 139 1.22 -1.03 -24.80
N ALA A 140 0.02 -1.60 -25.01
CA ALA A 140 -1.17 -0.77 -25.25
C ALA A 140 -1.48 0.12 -24.02
N LEU A 141 -1.34 -0.41 -22.80
CA LEU A 141 -1.54 0.37 -21.57
C LEU A 141 -0.52 1.51 -21.45
N GLY A 142 0.74 1.25 -21.80
CA GLY A 142 1.80 2.26 -21.79
C GLY A 142 1.48 3.43 -22.72
N MET A 143 0.89 3.15 -23.88
CA MET A 143 0.48 4.19 -24.81
C MET A 143 -0.72 5.00 -24.30
N VAL A 144 -1.68 4.34 -23.65
CA VAL A 144 -2.80 5.02 -22.98
C VAL A 144 -2.26 5.96 -21.87
N LYS A 145 -1.28 5.49 -21.10
CA LYS A 145 -0.61 6.30 -20.05
C LYS A 145 0.00 7.58 -20.65
N ARG A 146 0.56 7.51 -21.86
CA ARG A 146 1.11 8.67 -22.57
C ARG A 146 0.03 9.57 -23.21
N GLY A 147 -1.25 9.21 -23.06
CA GLY A 147 -2.36 10.01 -23.54
C GLY A 147 -2.73 9.81 -25.02
N LEU A 148 -2.22 8.76 -25.67
CA LEU A 148 -2.53 8.49 -27.07
C LEU A 148 -3.96 7.97 -27.24
N ARG A 149 -4.62 8.46 -28.30
CA ARG A 149 -5.95 7.96 -28.70
C ARG A 149 -5.83 6.61 -29.41
N LEU A 150 -6.88 5.81 -29.39
CA LEU A 150 -6.88 4.46 -29.98
C LEU A 150 -6.30 4.43 -31.41
N LYS A 151 -6.69 5.40 -32.24
CA LYS A 151 -6.22 5.50 -33.63
C LYS A 151 -4.71 5.70 -33.68
N GLN A 152 -4.17 6.53 -32.80
CA GLN A 152 -2.72 6.79 -32.71
C GLN A 152 -1.97 5.56 -32.23
N VAL A 153 -2.52 4.85 -31.20
CA VAL A 153 -1.94 3.61 -30.68
C VAL A 153 -1.89 2.55 -31.81
N ALA A 154 -3.00 2.42 -32.53
CA ALA A 154 -3.10 1.46 -33.65
C ALA A 154 -2.05 1.76 -34.73
N HIS A 155 -1.90 3.03 -35.06
CA HIS A 155 -0.93 3.49 -36.07
C HIS A 155 0.52 3.19 -35.62
N GLU A 156 0.86 3.56 -34.36
CA GLU A 156 2.23 3.36 -33.83
C GLU A 156 2.59 1.87 -33.73
N LEU A 157 1.62 1.03 -33.38
CA LEU A 157 1.86 -0.41 -33.21
C LEU A 157 1.66 -1.22 -34.50
N GLY A 158 1.25 -0.58 -35.61
CA GLY A 158 1.04 -1.27 -36.89
C GLY A 158 -0.09 -2.29 -36.85
N VAL A 159 -1.15 -2.01 -36.07
CA VAL A 159 -2.29 -2.93 -35.91
C VAL A 159 -3.61 -2.16 -36.10
N THR A 160 -4.73 -2.90 -36.14
CA THR A 160 -6.04 -2.28 -36.28
C THR A 160 -6.51 -1.68 -34.96
N GLU A 161 -7.40 -0.66 -35.02
CA GLU A 161 -8.06 -0.14 -33.82
C GLU A 161 -8.84 -1.22 -33.06
N GLY A 162 -9.41 -2.18 -33.80
CA GLY A 162 -10.10 -3.32 -33.21
C GLY A 162 -9.16 -4.18 -32.34
N ALA A 163 -7.93 -4.39 -32.83
CA ALA A 163 -6.92 -5.13 -32.06
C ALA A 163 -6.56 -4.40 -30.77
N ILE A 164 -6.41 -3.05 -30.83
CA ILE A 164 -6.11 -2.24 -29.62
C ILE A 164 -7.28 -2.31 -28.63
N LYS A 165 -8.52 -2.18 -29.11
CA LYS A 165 -9.72 -2.31 -28.26
C LYS A 165 -9.72 -3.65 -27.53
N GLN A 166 -9.37 -4.74 -28.24
CA GLN A 166 -9.33 -6.07 -27.65
C GLN A 166 -8.21 -6.21 -26.61
N ARG A 167 -6.99 -5.70 -26.91
CA ARG A 167 -5.88 -5.69 -25.93
C ARG A 167 -6.28 -4.95 -24.66
N LEU A 168 -6.85 -3.78 -24.80
CA LEU A 168 -7.27 -2.96 -23.66
C LEU A 168 -8.44 -3.59 -22.88
N LYS A 169 -9.33 -4.31 -23.59
CA LYS A 169 -10.40 -5.08 -22.93
C LYS A 169 -9.83 -6.16 -22.02
N UNK A 170 -8.88 -6.83 -22.49
CA UNK A 170 -8.30 -7.72 -21.83
C UNK A 170 -7.61 -7.29 -20.80
N ALA A 171 -6.81 -6.38 -20.88
CA ALA A 171 -6.06 -5.79 -19.80
C ALA A 171 -6.97 -5.28 -18.66
N LYS A 172 -8.06 -4.61 -19.01
CA LYS A 172 -9.05 -4.14 -18.02
C LYS A 172 -9.58 -5.29 -17.17
N THR A 173 -9.95 -6.38 -17.80
CA THR A 173 -10.48 -7.55 -17.08
C THR A 173 -9.42 -8.11 -16.10
N LYS A 174 -8.19 -8.26 -16.57
CA LYS A 174 -7.09 -8.81 -15.76
C LYS A 174 -6.73 -7.88 -14.58
N LEU A 175 -6.85 -6.56 -14.78
CA LEU A 175 -6.56 -5.56 -13.76
C LEU A 175 -7.80 -5.22 -12.91
N ASN A 176 -8.97 -5.79 -13.24
CA ASN A 176 -10.24 -5.46 -12.59
C ASN A 176 -10.56 -3.96 -12.68
N ALA A 177 -10.27 -3.35 -13.83
CA ALA A 177 -10.47 -1.91 -14.07
C ALA A 177 -11.71 -1.67 -14.93
N GLN A 178 -12.40 -0.55 -14.69
CA GLN A 178 -13.60 -0.17 -15.44
C GLN A 178 -13.24 0.55 -16.75
N THR A 179 -12.18 1.37 -16.71
CA THR A 179 -11.76 2.18 -17.87
C THR A 179 -10.32 1.86 -18.26
N SER A 180 -9.95 2.18 -19.52
CA SER A 180 -8.56 2.02 -19.98
C SER A 180 -7.61 2.96 -19.24
N ALA A 181 -8.07 4.17 -18.88
CA ALA A 181 -7.26 5.09 -18.09
C ALA A 181 -7.00 4.54 -16.69
N GLN A 182 -8.03 3.95 -16.05
CA GLN A 182 -7.87 3.29 -14.75
C GLN A 182 -6.90 2.11 -14.85
N ALA A 183 -7.05 1.30 -15.90
CA ALA A 183 -6.14 0.15 -16.12
C ALA A 183 -4.69 0.61 -16.29
N ALA A 184 -4.47 1.70 -17.02
CA ALA A 184 -3.12 2.25 -17.22
C ALA A 184 -2.55 2.80 -15.91
N ALA A 185 -3.37 3.48 -15.10
CA ALA A 185 -2.96 3.98 -13.79
C ALA A 185 -2.55 2.80 -12.87
N MET A 186 -3.38 1.77 -12.79
CA MET A 186 -3.09 0.58 -11.98
C MET A 186 -1.82 -0.13 -12.45
N ALA A 187 -1.66 -0.28 -13.77
CA ALA A 187 -0.46 -0.90 -14.34
C ALA A 187 0.80 -0.11 -13.98
N SER A 188 0.69 1.22 -13.97
CA SER A 188 1.79 2.11 -13.56
C SER A 188 2.09 1.96 -12.07
N GLU A 189 1.06 1.91 -11.21
CA GLU A 189 1.23 1.72 -9.76
C GLU A 189 1.87 0.37 -9.43
N PHE A 190 1.57 -0.65 -10.23
CA PHE A 190 2.17 -1.97 -10.09
C PHE A 190 3.58 -2.08 -10.71
N GLY A 191 4.09 -1.01 -11.35
CA GLY A 191 5.38 -1.03 -12.01
C GLY A 191 5.44 -1.88 -13.28
N LEU A 192 4.28 -2.07 -13.92
CA LEU A 192 4.18 -2.87 -15.16
C LEU A 192 4.44 -2.02 -16.42
N ILE A 193 4.27 -0.70 -16.29
CA ILE A 193 4.49 0.28 -17.39
C ILE A 193 5.11 1.57 -16.87
#